data_d449e77b3f9c99415c54b1486029018e
#
_entry.id   d449e77b3f9c99415c54b1486029018e
#
_cell.length_a   1.000
_cell.length_b   1.000
_cell.length_c   1.000
_cell.angle_alpha   90.00
_cell.angle_beta   90.00
_cell.angle_gamma   90.00
#
_symmetry.space_group_name_H-M   'P 1'
#
loop_
_entity.id
_entity.type
_entity.pdbx_description
1 polymer ?
#
loop_
_entity_poly.entity_id
_entity_poly.type
_entity_poly.pdbx_seq_one_letter_code
_entity_poly.pdbx_strand_id
1 'polypeptide(L)'
;MKVISIIIPIYNVEKYVAECLNSVISQTYDHSKIECIIVDDCTPDRSMDIVNEIIGEYKGEMTFITRRHKENKGLSAARNTGISIATGEYLYFLDSDDYIYPNSIELLMEGVEKKRDIDMVVGNFFDERINKPQMNIHNNEILKYIDLLCFGKMENKSAWNNLIKRKLFSIHNLRFPVGRYFEDIVLNYELFSYVNKVYVVSQCTYFYRDNLNGIIRKQSVEKLSKSIDDYLFALDFFISNLNEKLCVGKTAIIVNTYYFAYNMFVKNRANLKNELYIEERLKHIRHSLIKILVRKYRVFLFILSLFTLPPLTDFILNNGFMRRKIFYINCFFLYSALWADKLHLSNKKHYCSR
;
A
#
# COMPACT_ATOMS: atom_id res chain seq x y z
N MET A 1 -18.35 -22.11 5.16
CA MET A 1 -17.06 -21.54 5.58
C MET A 1 -16.90 -20.19 4.89
N LYS A 2 -16.51 -19.15 5.61
CA LYS A 2 -16.32 -17.81 5.01
C LYS A 2 -15.12 -17.82 4.08
N VAL A 3 -15.26 -17.17 2.94
CA VAL A 3 -14.20 -17.05 1.93
C VAL A 3 -13.52 -15.69 2.02
N ILE A 4 -14.29 -14.64 2.32
CA ILE A 4 -13.76 -13.27 2.35
C ILE A 4 -14.12 -12.61 3.69
N SER A 5 -13.12 -11.97 4.30
CA SER A 5 -13.29 -11.04 5.41
C SER A 5 -13.08 -9.63 4.90
N ILE A 6 -14.15 -8.83 4.83
CA ILE A 6 -14.09 -7.39 4.53
C ILE A 6 -13.89 -6.66 5.85
N ILE A 7 -12.79 -5.94 5.98
CA ILE A 7 -12.40 -5.22 7.21
C ILE A 7 -12.61 -3.72 6.98
N ILE A 8 -13.48 -3.12 7.81
CA ILE A 8 -13.87 -1.71 7.73
C ILE A 8 -13.55 -1.03 9.06
N PRO A 9 -12.48 -0.22 9.13
CA PRO A 9 -12.19 0.61 10.30
C PRO A 9 -13.13 1.82 10.34
N ILE A 10 -13.71 2.12 11.49
CA ILE A 10 -14.67 3.23 11.68
C ILE A 10 -14.11 4.26 12.65
N TYR A 11 -13.95 5.49 12.18
CA TYR A 11 -13.63 6.63 13.02
C TYR A 11 -13.98 7.96 12.33
N ASN A 12 -14.96 8.70 12.88
CA ASN A 12 -15.39 10.04 12.44
C ASN A 12 -15.80 10.09 10.94
N VAL A 13 -16.70 9.19 10.53
CA VAL A 13 -17.14 8.97 9.16
C VAL A 13 -18.68 8.95 8.99
N GLU A 14 -19.44 9.58 9.88
CA GLU A 14 -20.92 9.57 9.86
C GLU A 14 -21.51 10.00 8.52
N LYS A 15 -20.80 10.83 7.75
CA LYS A 15 -21.26 11.31 6.44
C LYS A 15 -21.11 10.28 5.32
N TYR A 16 -20.28 9.27 5.50
CA TYR A 16 -19.85 8.35 4.44
C TYR A 16 -20.18 6.90 4.73
N VAL A 17 -20.23 6.53 6.01
CA VAL A 17 -20.31 5.13 6.45
C VAL A 17 -21.55 4.41 5.93
N ALA A 18 -22.69 5.12 5.76
CA ALA A 18 -23.89 4.54 5.19
C ALA A 18 -23.66 4.05 3.75
N GLU A 19 -23.07 4.88 2.90
CA GLU A 19 -22.79 4.51 1.51
C GLU A 19 -21.73 3.41 1.44
N CYS A 20 -20.69 3.50 2.26
CA CYS A 20 -19.68 2.45 2.39
C CYS A 20 -20.29 1.09 2.72
N LEU A 21 -21.09 1.00 3.78
CA LEU A 21 -21.69 -0.26 4.23
C LEU A 21 -22.75 -0.78 3.25
N ASN A 22 -23.56 0.10 2.68
CA ASN A 22 -24.54 -0.26 1.65
C ASN A 22 -23.85 -0.81 0.38
N SER A 23 -22.67 -0.32 0.03
CA SER A 23 -21.88 -0.85 -1.09
C SER A 23 -21.43 -2.30 -0.85
N VAL A 24 -21.18 -2.67 0.41
CA VAL A 24 -20.86 -4.06 0.80
C VAL A 24 -22.11 -4.93 0.77
N ILE A 25 -23.22 -4.43 1.26
CA ILE A 25 -24.50 -5.16 1.29
C ILE A 25 -25.07 -5.40 -0.13
N SER A 26 -24.75 -4.51 -1.07
CA SER A 26 -25.23 -4.62 -2.47
C SER A 26 -24.32 -5.45 -3.37
N GLN A 27 -23.29 -6.13 -2.83
CA GLN A 27 -22.42 -6.96 -3.65
C GLN A 27 -23.16 -8.13 -4.30
N THR A 28 -22.83 -8.43 -5.58
CA THR A 28 -23.42 -9.55 -6.33
C THR A 28 -22.84 -10.90 -5.93
N TYR A 29 -21.68 -10.92 -5.27
CA TYR A 29 -21.06 -12.15 -4.78
C TYR A 29 -21.85 -12.78 -3.64
N ASP A 30 -21.82 -14.10 -3.53
CA ASP A 30 -22.53 -14.90 -2.55
C ASP A 30 -22.29 -14.42 -1.10
N HIS A 31 -23.30 -13.79 -0.51
CA HIS A 31 -23.25 -13.19 0.81
C HIS A 31 -22.98 -14.21 1.93
N SER A 32 -23.37 -15.49 1.74
CA SER A 32 -23.10 -16.55 2.71
C SER A 32 -21.59 -16.77 2.90
N LYS A 33 -20.78 -16.40 1.90
CA LYS A 33 -19.31 -16.52 1.88
C LYS A 33 -18.59 -15.27 2.39
N ILE A 34 -19.29 -14.18 2.69
CA ILE A 34 -18.73 -12.94 3.18
C ILE A 34 -18.92 -12.78 4.68
N GLU A 35 -17.89 -12.38 5.37
CA GLU A 35 -17.99 -11.74 6.68
C GLU A 35 -17.52 -10.30 6.58
N CYS A 36 -18.29 -9.38 7.15
CA CYS A 36 -17.97 -7.97 7.24
C CYS A 36 -17.57 -7.63 8.68
N ILE A 37 -16.31 -7.29 8.87
CA ILE A 37 -15.71 -6.99 10.18
C ILE A 37 -15.59 -5.49 10.32
N ILE A 38 -16.39 -4.93 11.19
CA ILE A 38 -16.47 -3.50 11.47
C ILE A 38 -15.73 -3.23 12.78
N VAL A 39 -14.69 -2.42 12.72
CA VAL A 39 -13.89 -2.08 13.89
C VAL A 39 -14.09 -0.61 14.25
N ASP A 40 -14.87 -0.37 15.29
CA ASP A 40 -15.06 0.95 15.87
C ASP A 40 -13.82 1.35 16.68
N ASP A 41 -13.07 2.29 16.17
CA ASP A 41 -11.89 2.83 16.83
C ASP A 41 -12.24 3.95 17.84
N CYS A 42 -13.29 3.71 18.63
CA CYS A 42 -13.84 4.64 19.61
C CYS A 42 -14.30 5.96 18.93
N THR A 43 -15.11 5.82 17.87
CA THR A 43 -15.59 6.99 17.12
C THR A 43 -16.43 7.92 18.01
N PRO A 44 -16.22 9.27 17.92
CA PRO A 44 -16.96 10.23 18.74
C PRO A 44 -18.28 10.67 18.09
N ASP A 45 -18.51 10.34 16.81
CA ASP A 45 -19.67 10.76 16.02
C ASP A 45 -20.75 9.66 15.95
N ARG A 46 -21.75 9.86 15.13
CA ARG A 46 -22.88 8.93 14.96
C ARG A 46 -22.61 7.77 13.99
N SER A 47 -21.36 7.58 13.57
CA SER A 47 -21.03 6.52 12.60
C SER A 47 -21.54 5.15 13.03
N MET A 48 -21.38 4.78 14.31
CA MET A 48 -21.81 3.46 14.79
C MET A 48 -23.33 3.35 14.97
N ASP A 49 -24.06 4.45 15.21
CA ASP A 49 -25.52 4.42 15.22
C ASP A 49 -26.04 4.04 13.83
N ILE A 50 -25.49 4.69 12.79
CA ILE A 50 -25.81 4.42 11.39
C ILE A 50 -25.46 2.96 11.00
N VAL A 51 -24.28 2.49 11.40
CA VAL A 51 -23.86 1.10 11.16
C VAL A 51 -24.86 0.11 11.78
N ASN A 52 -25.23 0.33 13.06
CA ASN A 52 -26.12 -0.58 13.77
C ASN A 52 -27.54 -0.58 13.17
N GLU A 53 -28.05 0.55 12.70
CA GLU A 53 -29.33 0.66 12.00
C GLU A 53 -29.30 -0.19 10.71
N ILE A 54 -28.30 0.01 9.84
CA ILE A 54 -28.19 -0.71 8.58
C ILE A 54 -28.04 -2.23 8.80
N ILE A 55 -27.20 -2.65 9.76
CA ILE A 55 -27.02 -4.08 10.08
C ILE A 55 -28.32 -4.68 10.65
N GLY A 56 -29.04 -3.94 11.49
CA GLY A 56 -30.32 -4.37 12.08
C GLY A 56 -31.42 -4.61 11.04
N GLU A 57 -31.40 -3.84 9.96
CA GLU A 57 -32.35 -3.96 8.85
C GLU A 57 -31.98 -5.04 7.84
N TYR A 58 -30.72 -5.45 7.80
CA TYR A 58 -30.22 -6.44 6.85
C TYR A 58 -30.82 -7.84 7.11
N LYS A 59 -31.38 -8.46 6.05
CA LYS A 59 -32.03 -9.77 6.12
C LYS A 59 -31.33 -10.87 5.28
N GLY A 60 -30.17 -10.56 4.72
CA GLY A 60 -29.40 -11.52 3.93
C GLY A 60 -28.51 -12.43 4.78
N GLU A 61 -27.60 -13.16 4.12
CA GLU A 61 -26.78 -14.22 4.71
C GLU A 61 -25.35 -13.79 5.09
N MET A 62 -24.99 -12.52 4.83
CA MET A 62 -23.69 -11.97 5.23
C MET A 62 -23.57 -11.92 6.75
N THR A 63 -22.41 -12.29 7.25
CA THR A 63 -22.13 -12.22 8.69
C THR A 63 -21.48 -10.88 9.01
N PHE A 64 -22.06 -10.13 9.97
CA PHE A 64 -21.47 -8.91 10.50
C PHE A 64 -20.83 -9.17 11.87
N ILE A 65 -19.61 -8.68 12.05
CA ILE A 65 -18.85 -8.76 13.31
C ILE A 65 -18.41 -7.35 13.67
N THR A 66 -18.88 -6.84 14.80
CA THR A 66 -18.46 -5.53 15.32
C THR A 66 -17.46 -5.70 16.48
N ARG A 67 -16.45 -4.86 16.51
CA ARG A 67 -15.49 -4.74 17.63
C ARG A 67 -15.27 -3.28 17.91
N ARG A 68 -15.23 -2.93 19.22
CA ARG A 68 -14.97 -1.56 19.66
C ARG A 68 -13.70 -1.49 20.48
N HIS A 69 -12.84 -0.53 20.18
CA HIS A 69 -11.71 -0.17 21.02
C HIS A 69 -12.19 0.68 22.21
N LYS A 70 -11.48 0.59 23.33
CA LYS A 70 -11.77 1.40 24.53
C LYS A 70 -11.40 2.87 24.34
N GLU A 71 -10.49 3.15 23.43
CA GLU A 71 -9.97 4.46 23.07
C GLU A 71 -9.56 4.46 21.57
N ASN A 72 -9.38 5.62 20.96
CA ASN A 72 -8.85 5.71 19.59
C ASN A 72 -7.39 5.24 19.57
N LYS A 73 -7.12 4.17 18.82
CA LYS A 73 -5.80 3.56 18.62
C LYS A 73 -5.24 3.78 17.22
N GLY A 74 -6.03 4.40 16.34
CA GLY A 74 -5.67 4.71 14.95
C GLY A 74 -5.94 3.58 13.97
N LEU A 75 -5.92 3.95 12.68
CA LEU A 75 -6.29 3.11 11.54
C LEU A 75 -5.56 1.76 11.51
N SER A 76 -4.26 1.77 11.74
CA SER A 76 -3.43 0.55 11.79
C SER A 76 -3.91 -0.44 12.86
N ALA A 77 -4.24 0.07 14.06
CA ALA A 77 -4.72 -0.77 15.15
C ALA A 77 -6.09 -1.37 14.83
N ALA A 78 -6.98 -0.58 14.22
CA ALA A 78 -8.30 -1.05 13.80
C ALA A 78 -8.18 -2.14 12.73
N ARG A 79 -7.36 -1.96 11.69
CA ARG A 79 -7.10 -2.98 10.69
C ARG A 79 -6.48 -4.25 11.30
N ASN A 80 -5.52 -4.10 12.23
CA ASN A 80 -4.90 -5.25 12.92
C ASN A 80 -5.91 -6.01 13.79
N THR A 81 -6.83 -5.32 14.44
CA THR A 81 -7.95 -5.95 15.17
C THR A 81 -8.82 -6.76 14.20
N GLY A 82 -9.17 -6.20 13.04
CA GLY A 82 -9.90 -6.92 12.00
C GLY A 82 -9.17 -8.17 11.53
N ILE A 83 -7.86 -8.06 11.24
CA ILE A 83 -7.02 -9.20 10.84
C ILE A 83 -7.05 -10.32 11.91
N SER A 84 -7.01 -9.96 13.18
CA SER A 84 -6.91 -10.92 14.28
C SER A 84 -8.17 -11.79 14.47
N ILE A 85 -9.34 -11.27 14.07
CA ILE A 85 -10.64 -11.95 14.21
C ILE A 85 -11.18 -12.48 12.89
N ALA A 86 -10.55 -12.16 11.77
CA ALA A 86 -10.93 -12.62 10.45
C ALA A 86 -10.82 -14.15 10.33
N THR A 87 -11.84 -14.78 9.73
CA THR A 87 -11.91 -16.23 9.49
C THR A 87 -11.88 -16.58 8.01
N GLY A 88 -12.16 -15.64 7.12
CA GLY A 88 -12.13 -15.83 5.68
C GLY A 88 -10.76 -16.26 5.15
N GLU A 89 -10.76 -16.91 4.00
CA GLU A 89 -9.53 -17.32 3.32
C GLU A 89 -8.75 -16.11 2.81
N TYR A 90 -9.48 -15.04 2.41
CA TYR A 90 -8.94 -13.81 1.90
C TYR A 90 -9.36 -12.63 2.78
N LEU A 91 -8.45 -11.64 2.91
CA LEU A 91 -8.71 -10.35 3.52
C LEU A 91 -8.92 -9.29 2.45
N TYR A 92 -9.89 -8.43 2.66
CA TYR A 92 -10.16 -7.24 1.87
C TYR A 92 -10.31 -6.04 2.80
N PHE A 93 -9.54 -4.99 2.58
CA PHE A 93 -9.62 -3.75 3.37
C PHE A 93 -10.43 -2.72 2.60
N LEU A 94 -11.39 -2.11 3.28
CA LEU A 94 -12.23 -1.04 2.75
C LEU A 94 -12.21 0.15 3.72
N ASP A 95 -11.77 1.30 3.24
CA ASP A 95 -11.79 2.52 4.03
C ASP A 95 -13.24 3.06 4.11
N SER A 96 -13.65 3.47 5.29
CA SER A 96 -15.06 3.76 5.59
C SER A 96 -15.60 5.07 5.01
N ASP A 97 -14.74 5.89 4.42
CA ASP A 97 -15.10 7.07 3.64
C ASP A 97 -15.21 6.80 2.12
N ASP A 98 -14.92 5.59 1.68
CA ASP A 98 -14.95 5.12 0.30
C ASP A 98 -16.13 4.13 0.08
N TYR A 99 -16.27 3.62 -1.16
CA TYR A 99 -17.22 2.54 -1.48
C TYR A 99 -16.72 1.64 -2.61
N ILE A 100 -17.33 0.47 -2.75
CA ILE A 100 -17.02 -0.51 -3.79
C ILE A 100 -18.18 -0.64 -4.77
N TYR A 101 -17.88 -0.94 -6.05
CA TYR A 101 -18.93 -1.14 -7.06
C TYR A 101 -19.68 -2.47 -6.80
N PRO A 102 -20.95 -2.61 -7.26
CA PRO A 102 -21.78 -3.77 -6.90
C PRO A 102 -21.18 -5.14 -7.24
N ASN A 103 -20.39 -5.25 -8.29
CA ASN A 103 -19.74 -6.50 -8.73
C ASN A 103 -18.27 -6.62 -8.34
N SER A 104 -17.79 -5.79 -7.43
CA SER A 104 -16.36 -5.70 -7.10
C SER A 104 -15.81 -6.99 -6.53
N ILE A 105 -16.47 -7.55 -5.54
CA ILE A 105 -16.04 -8.80 -4.90
C ILE A 105 -16.10 -9.97 -5.88
N GLU A 106 -17.12 -10.03 -6.71
CA GLU A 106 -17.25 -11.06 -7.76
C GLU A 106 -16.09 -11.01 -8.75
N LEU A 107 -15.77 -9.83 -9.28
CA LEU A 107 -14.64 -9.63 -10.20
C LEU A 107 -13.29 -10.00 -9.59
N LEU A 108 -13.08 -9.65 -8.32
CA LEU A 108 -11.85 -10.01 -7.61
C LEU A 108 -11.77 -11.51 -7.37
N MET A 109 -12.89 -12.17 -7.02
CA MET A 109 -12.94 -13.60 -6.81
C MET A 109 -12.77 -14.41 -8.09
N GLU A 110 -13.26 -13.93 -9.22
CA GLU A 110 -12.93 -14.54 -10.52
C GLU A 110 -11.42 -14.62 -10.75
N GLY A 111 -10.66 -13.62 -10.31
CA GLY A 111 -9.21 -13.63 -10.38
C GLY A 111 -8.58 -14.77 -9.58
N VAL A 112 -9.17 -15.11 -8.42
CA VAL A 112 -8.75 -16.24 -7.59
C VAL A 112 -9.03 -17.58 -8.27
N GLU A 113 -10.23 -17.73 -8.86
CA GLU A 113 -10.72 -18.99 -9.43
C GLU A 113 -10.04 -19.34 -10.77
N LYS A 114 -9.78 -18.33 -11.60
CA LYS A 114 -9.20 -18.50 -12.95
C LYS A 114 -7.78 -19.06 -12.94
N LYS A 115 -7.05 -18.89 -11.84
CA LYS A 115 -5.64 -19.32 -11.76
C LYS A 115 -5.30 -19.86 -10.37
N ARG A 116 -4.82 -21.09 -10.35
CA ARG A 116 -4.19 -21.66 -9.13
C ARG A 116 -2.93 -20.87 -8.79
N ASP A 117 -2.64 -20.70 -7.50
CA ASP A 117 -1.43 -20.06 -6.96
C ASP A 117 -1.37 -18.52 -7.08
N ILE A 118 -2.52 -17.83 -7.19
CA ILE A 118 -2.56 -16.37 -7.00
C ILE A 118 -2.50 -16.05 -5.50
N ASP A 119 -1.56 -15.20 -5.12
CA ASP A 119 -1.38 -14.79 -3.72
C ASP A 119 -2.21 -13.54 -3.38
N MET A 120 -2.47 -12.71 -4.38
CA MET A 120 -3.16 -11.43 -4.25
C MET A 120 -3.90 -11.09 -5.53
N VAL A 121 -5.08 -10.52 -5.40
CA VAL A 121 -5.83 -9.90 -6.51
C VAL A 121 -5.95 -8.41 -6.24
N VAL A 122 -5.69 -7.60 -7.24
CA VAL A 122 -5.73 -6.13 -7.14
C VAL A 122 -6.75 -5.59 -8.13
N GLY A 123 -7.66 -4.78 -7.65
CA GLY A 123 -8.64 -4.10 -8.48
C GLY A 123 -8.18 -2.71 -8.92
N ASN A 124 -8.65 -2.27 -10.10
CA ASN A 124 -8.52 -0.87 -10.49
C ASN A 124 -9.48 -0.01 -9.65
N PHE A 125 -9.21 1.28 -9.56
CA PHE A 125 -10.04 2.19 -8.80
C PHE A 125 -10.26 3.51 -9.54
N PHE A 126 -11.40 4.12 -9.26
CA PHE A 126 -11.71 5.47 -9.72
C PHE A 126 -11.32 6.47 -8.64
N ASP A 127 -10.53 7.48 -8.99
CA ASP A 127 -10.12 8.56 -8.09
C ASP A 127 -10.95 9.81 -8.38
N GLU A 128 -11.85 10.15 -7.47
CA GLU A 128 -12.73 11.31 -7.61
C GLU A 128 -11.94 12.62 -7.70
N ARG A 129 -10.78 12.73 -7.03
CA ARG A 129 -9.95 13.94 -7.00
C ARG A 129 -9.45 14.37 -8.38
N ILE A 130 -9.24 13.44 -9.26
CA ILE A 130 -8.75 13.66 -10.62
C ILE A 130 -9.72 13.13 -11.68
N ASN A 131 -10.88 12.66 -11.24
CA ASN A 131 -12.02 12.23 -12.05
C ASN A 131 -11.64 11.20 -13.15
N LYS A 132 -10.87 10.16 -12.77
CA LYS A 132 -10.48 9.10 -13.72
C LYS A 132 -10.02 7.80 -13.02
N PRO A 133 -10.06 6.66 -13.73
CA PRO A 133 -9.40 5.44 -13.31
C PRO A 133 -7.89 5.63 -13.17
N GLN A 134 -7.29 4.93 -12.19
CA GLN A 134 -5.87 5.12 -11.86
C GLN A 134 -4.95 4.12 -12.54
N MET A 135 -5.42 2.91 -12.81
CA MET A 135 -4.58 1.91 -13.46
C MET A 135 -4.80 1.96 -14.97
N ASN A 136 -3.72 2.17 -15.71
CA ASN A 136 -3.75 2.12 -17.18
C ASN A 136 -3.58 0.65 -17.64
N ILE A 137 -4.55 -0.18 -17.30
CA ILE A 137 -4.61 -1.60 -17.65
C ILE A 137 -5.91 -1.84 -18.42
N HIS A 138 -5.79 -2.30 -19.66
CA HIS A 138 -6.94 -2.49 -20.54
C HIS A 138 -7.57 -3.88 -20.41
N ASN A 139 -6.80 -4.87 -19.97
CA ASN A 139 -7.25 -6.25 -19.81
C ASN A 139 -6.78 -6.82 -18.49
N ASN A 140 -7.54 -7.76 -17.94
CA ASN A 140 -7.12 -8.50 -16.76
C ASN A 140 -5.85 -9.30 -17.06
N GLU A 141 -4.84 -9.17 -16.20
CA GLU A 141 -3.53 -9.80 -16.42
C GLU A 141 -2.92 -10.36 -15.14
N ILE A 142 -2.01 -11.33 -15.29
CA ILE A 142 -1.19 -11.81 -14.18
C ILE A 142 0.17 -11.12 -14.27
N LEU A 143 0.55 -10.47 -13.18
CA LEU A 143 1.82 -9.79 -13.03
C LEU A 143 2.62 -10.39 -11.89
N LYS A 144 3.93 -10.21 -11.95
CA LYS A 144 4.74 -10.31 -10.75
C LYS A 144 4.49 -9.08 -9.90
N TYR A 145 4.48 -9.25 -8.58
CA TYR A 145 4.24 -8.13 -7.67
C TYR A 145 5.23 -6.98 -7.85
N ILE A 146 6.47 -7.32 -8.25
CA ILE A 146 7.49 -6.31 -8.61
C ILE A 146 7.08 -5.45 -9.80
N ASP A 147 6.48 -6.04 -10.82
CA ASP A 147 6.08 -5.31 -12.04
C ASP A 147 4.97 -4.31 -11.70
N LEU A 148 4.08 -4.70 -10.79
CA LEU A 148 3.01 -3.86 -10.30
C LEU A 148 3.53 -2.63 -9.53
N LEU A 149 4.49 -2.84 -8.63
CA LEU A 149 5.02 -1.78 -7.75
C LEU A 149 6.03 -0.85 -8.45
N CYS A 150 6.79 -1.36 -9.41
CA CYS A 150 7.95 -0.65 -9.98
C CYS A 150 7.66 0.03 -11.32
N PHE A 151 6.70 -0.45 -12.11
CA PHE A 151 6.52 0.02 -13.49
C PHE A 151 5.33 0.94 -13.70
N GLY A 152 4.81 1.55 -12.64
CA GLY A 152 3.74 2.55 -12.75
C GLY A 152 2.42 1.99 -13.30
N LYS A 153 2.30 0.66 -13.39
CA LYS A 153 1.04 0.01 -13.75
C LYS A 153 0.02 0.14 -12.63
N MET A 154 0.50 0.37 -11.41
CA MET A 154 -0.31 0.62 -10.24
C MET A 154 0.24 1.81 -9.46
N GLU A 155 -0.49 2.91 -9.45
CA GLU A 155 -0.21 4.03 -8.55
C GLU A 155 -0.68 3.73 -7.11
N ASN A 156 -1.52 2.71 -6.94
CA ASN A 156 -2.06 2.33 -5.64
C ASN A 156 -1.08 1.46 -4.84
N LYS A 157 -0.48 2.06 -3.83
CA LYS A 157 0.32 1.38 -2.80
C LYS A 157 -0.47 1.22 -1.50
N SER A 158 -1.77 1.46 -1.55
CA SER A 158 -2.66 1.42 -0.39
C SER A 158 -3.03 -0.02 -0.03
N ALA A 159 -3.46 -0.21 1.20
CA ALA A 159 -3.92 -1.52 1.67
C ALA A 159 -5.28 -1.91 1.08
N TRP A 160 -6.13 -0.91 0.78
CA TRP A 160 -7.49 -1.13 0.27
C TRP A 160 -7.50 -1.60 -1.20
N ASN A 161 -8.65 -2.14 -1.61
CA ASN A 161 -8.91 -2.68 -2.95
C ASN A 161 -8.01 -3.86 -3.35
N ASN A 162 -7.51 -4.59 -2.37
CA ASN A 162 -6.67 -5.75 -2.56
C ASN A 162 -7.29 -6.95 -1.85
N LEU A 163 -7.45 -8.05 -2.57
CA LEU A 163 -7.85 -9.34 -2.00
C LEU A 163 -6.59 -10.15 -1.73
N ILE A 164 -6.23 -10.34 -0.47
CA ILE A 164 -4.94 -10.92 -0.05
C ILE A 164 -5.19 -12.20 0.74
N LYS A 165 -4.48 -13.29 0.44
CA LYS A 165 -4.57 -14.52 1.22
C LYS A 165 -4.27 -14.28 2.71
N ARG A 166 -5.27 -14.53 3.58
CA ARG A 166 -5.14 -14.35 5.05
C ARG A 166 -3.98 -15.15 5.65
N LYS A 167 -3.68 -16.33 5.10
CA LYS A 167 -2.55 -17.14 5.56
C LYS A 167 -1.20 -16.41 5.53
N LEU A 168 -0.99 -15.43 4.63
CA LEU A 168 0.23 -14.64 4.59
C LEU A 168 0.40 -13.83 5.87
N PHE A 169 -0.70 -13.27 6.39
CA PHE A 169 -0.69 -12.50 7.64
C PHE A 169 -0.42 -13.38 8.86
N SER A 170 -0.98 -14.59 8.92
CA SER A 170 -0.78 -15.49 10.05
C SER A 170 0.59 -16.16 10.07
N ILE A 171 1.08 -16.65 8.91
CA ILE A 171 2.36 -17.36 8.81
C ILE A 171 3.54 -16.41 9.01
N HIS A 172 3.46 -15.20 8.47
CA HIS A 172 4.56 -14.23 8.48
C HIS A 172 4.38 -13.12 9.51
N ASN A 173 3.33 -13.22 10.34
CA ASN A 173 2.99 -12.23 11.37
C ASN A 173 2.91 -10.80 10.82
N LEU A 174 2.36 -10.64 9.60
CA LEU A 174 2.24 -9.32 8.97
C LEU A 174 1.22 -8.47 9.70
N ARG A 175 1.60 -7.24 10.02
CA ARG A 175 0.76 -6.27 10.72
C ARG A 175 1.05 -4.85 10.23
N PHE A 176 0.03 -4.01 10.31
CA PHE A 176 0.21 -2.58 10.13
C PHE A 176 0.95 -1.97 11.32
N PRO A 177 1.97 -1.11 11.13
CA PRO A 177 2.64 -0.42 12.23
C PRO A 177 1.68 0.57 12.89
N VAL A 178 1.43 0.37 14.20
CA VAL A 178 0.47 1.21 14.95
C VAL A 178 1.04 2.60 15.19
N GLY A 179 0.16 3.62 15.11
CA GLY A 179 0.50 5.02 15.39
C GLY A 179 1.27 5.73 14.28
N ARG A 180 1.37 5.12 13.10
CA ARG A 180 2.08 5.67 11.93
C ARG A 180 1.13 6.03 10.80
N TYR A 181 1.46 7.09 10.05
CA TYR A 181 0.93 7.32 8.71
C TYR A 181 1.73 6.47 7.71
N PHE A 182 1.16 6.22 6.52
CA PHE A 182 1.79 5.40 5.47
C PHE A 182 2.14 3.97 5.93
N GLU A 183 1.34 3.42 6.81
CA GLU A 183 1.41 2.07 7.34
C GLU A 183 1.35 1.00 6.25
N ASP A 184 0.69 1.32 5.16
CA ASP A 184 0.56 0.51 3.95
C ASP A 184 1.89 0.35 3.20
N ILE A 185 2.77 1.35 3.22
CA ILE A 185 4.11 1.25 2.61
C ILE A 185 4.94 0.17 3.32
N VAL A 186 4.85 0.11 4.65
CA VAL A 186 5.56 -0.91 5.45
C VAL A 186 4.97 -2.29 5.17
N LEU A 187 3.64 -2.43 5.18
CA LEU A 187 2.98 -3.70 4.85
C LEU A 187 3.34 -4.18 3.45
N ASN A 188 3.32 -3.31 2.44
CA ASN A 188 3.67 -3.66 1.06
C ASN A 188 5.14 -4.10 0.93
N TYR A 189 6.05 -3.49 1.68
CA TYR A 189 7.45 -3.93 1.73
C TYR A 189 7.59 -5.36 2.27
N GLU A 190 6.84 -5.70 3.31
CA GLU A 190 6.83 -7.05 3.87
C GLU A 190 6.16 -8.04 2.91
N LEU A 191 4.97 -7.71 2.39
CA LEU A 191 4.24 -8.52 1.41
C LEU A 191 5.08 -8.86 0.19
N PHE A 192 5.97 -7.93 -0.24
CA PHE A 192 6.87 -8.16 -1.36
C PHE A 192 7.73 -9.42 -1.20
N SER A 193 8.02 -9.82 0.03
CA SER A 193 8.82 -11.02 0.32
C SER A 193 8.03 -12.32 0.08
N TYR A 194 6.71 -12.26 0.07
CA TYR A 194 5.84 -13.43 0.13
C TYR A 194 4.84 -13.53 -1.02
N VAL A 195 4.50 -12.41 -1.66
CA VAL A 195 3.61 -12.33 -2.82
C VAL A 195 4.45 -12.44 -4.09
N ASN A 196 4.21 -13.47 -4.88
CA ASN A 196 4.89 -13.64 -6.16
C ASN A 196 3.99 -13.28 -7.34
N LYS A 197 2.79 -13.84 -7.38
CA LYS A 197 1.82 -13.66 -8.47
C LYS A 197 0.63 -12.83 -8.01
N VAL A 198 0.35 -11.80 -8.77
CA VAL A 198 -0.79 -10.91 -8.57
C VAL A 198 -1.67 -10.98 -9.81
N TYR A 199 -2.96 -11.20 -9.61
CA TYR A 199 -3.94 -11.01 -10.67
C TYR A 199 -4.47 -9.59 -10.60
N VAL A 200 -4.50 -8.91 -11.73
CA VAL A 200 -4.97 -7.52 -11.80
C VAL A 200 -6.28 -7.47 -12.57
N VAL A 201 -7.29 -6.88 -11.95
CA VAL A 201 -8.61 -6.62 -12.55
C VAL A 201 -8.58 -5.23 -13.16
N SER A 202 -8.81 -5.13 -14.47
CA SER A 202 -8.76 -3.86 -15.21
C SER A 202 -9.95 -2.95 -14.94
N GLN A 203 -11.10 -3.52 -14.61
CA GLN A 203 -12.31 -2.79 -14.26
C GLN A 203 -12.15 -2.10 -12.89
N CYS A 204 -12.78 -0.94 -12.73
CA CYS A 204 -12.83 -0.28 -11.44
C CYS A 204 -13.70 -1.09 -10.47
N THR A 205 -13.10 -1.51 -9.37
CA THR A 205 -13.74 -2.22 -8.26
C THR A 205 -13.89 -1.37 -7.02
N TYR A 206 -13.32 -0.17 -7.01
CA TYR A 206 -13.25 0.71 -5.86
C TYR A 206 -13.42 2.17 -6.28
N PHE A 207 -14.17 2.94 -5.51
CA PHE A 207 -14.32 4.38 -5.67
C PHE A 207 -13.60 5.08 -4.52
N TYR A 208 -12.50 5.75 -4.84
CA TYR A 208 -11.74 6.54 -3.90
C TYR A 208 -12.30 7.97 -3.85
N ARG A 209 -12.88 8.33 -2.72
CA ARG A 209 -13.59 9.61 -2.54
C ARG A 209 -12.63 10.77 -2.26
N ASP A 210 -13.01 11.96 -2.71
CA ASP A 210 -12.35 13.21 -2.30
C ASP A 210 -12.86 13.69 -0.93
N ASN A 211 -12.43 13.02 0.13
CA ASN A 211 -12.76 13.43 1.48
C ASN A 211 -11.84 14.57 1.95
N LEU A 212 -12.36 15.80 1.95
CA LEU A 212 -11.63 17.01 2.39
C LEU A 212 -11.20 16.95 3.86
N ASN A 213 -11.82 16.11 4.68
CA ASN A 213 -11.48 15.89 6.09
C ASN A 213 -10.54 14.70 6.30
N GLY A 214 -10.18 13.98 5.26
CA GLY A 214 -9.30 12.82 5.29
C GLY A 214 -7.92 13.11 5.89
N ILE A 215 -7.27 12.06 6.35
CA ILE A 215 -5.96 12.14 7.05
C ILE A 215 -4.93 12.88 6.20
N ILE A 216 -4.92 12.69 4.88
CA ILE A 216 -3.92 13.25 3.95
C ILE A 216 -4.21 14.72 3.60
N ARG A 217 -5.47 15.18 3.66
CA ARG A 217 -5.89 16.50 3.15
C ARG A 217 -5.57 17.67 4.07
N LYS A 218 -5.69 17.49 5.39
CA LYS A 218 -5.39 18.57 6.36
C LYS A 218 -3.91 18.61 6.68
N GLN A 219 -3.15 19.39 5.96
CA GLN A 219 -1.73 19.60 6.24
C GLN A 219 -1.54 20.74 7.26
N SER A 220 -1.41 20.39 8.55
CA SER A 220 -0.78 21.28 9.53
C SER A 220 0.73 21.03 9.58
N VAL A 221 1.48 21.97 10.16
CA VAL A 221 2.93 21.81 10.36
C VAL A 221 3.24 20.55 11.20
N GLU A 222 2.41 20.26 12.19
CA GLU A 222 2.54 19.08 13.04
C GLU A 222 2.32 17.79 12.24
N LYS A 223 1.28 17.75 11.39
CA LYS A 223 1.02 16.62 10.51
C LYS A 223 2.12 16.40 9.49
N LEU A 224 2.66 17.50 8.96
CA LEU A 224 3.78 17.46 8.02
C LEU A 224 5.03 16.87 8.67
N SER A 225 5.41 17.36 9.86
CA SER A 225 6.53 16.82 10.63
C SER A 225 6.32 15.33 10.93
N LYS A 226 5.12 14.95 11.39
CA LYS A 226 4.77 13.55 11.62
C LYS A 226 4.87 12.71 10.36
N SER A 227 4.39 13.20 9.22
CA SER A 227 4.48 12.49 7.95
C SER A 227 5.93 12.20 7.54
N ILE A 228 6.82 13.18 7.72
CA ILE A 228 8.25 12.99 7.44
C ILE A 228 8.85 11.97 8.41
N ASP A 229 8.55 12.07 9.70
CA ASP A 229 9.04 11.12 10.72
C ASP A 229 8.55 9.69 10.43
N ASP A 230 7.33 9.53 9.93
CA ASP A 230 6.77 8.22 9.58
C ASP A 230 7.42 7.63 8.31
N TYR A 231 7.79 8.46 7.34
CA TYR A 231 8.64 8.03 6.22
C TYR A 231 10.05 7.62 6.69
N LEU A 232 10.65 8.39 7.61
CA LEU A 232 11.96 8.04 8.19
C LEU A 232 11.89 6.73 8.97
N PHE A 233 10.81 6.52 9.74
CA PHE A 233 10.56 5.24 10.42
C PHE A 233 10.47 4.08 9.42
N ALA A 234 9.70 4.23 8.33
CA ALA A 234 9.60 3.20 7.31
C ALA A 234 10.97 2.87 6.69
N LEU A 235 11.78 3.89 6.43
CA LEU A 235 13.14 3.72 5.89
C LEU A 235 14.07 2.98 6.87
N ASP A 236 14.03 3.31 8.15
CA ASP A 236 14.81 2.61 9.18
C ASP A 236 14.35 1.15 9.31
N PHE A 237 13.03 0.92 9.29
CA PHE A 237 12.46 -0.41 9.28
C PHE A 237 12.98 -1.23 8.07
N PHE A 238 12.97 -0.64 6.87
CA PHE A 238 13.45 -1.31 5.67
C PHE A 238 14.94 -1.63 5.75
N ILE A 239 15.76 -0.68 6.21
CA ILE A 239 17.21 -0.85 6.33
C ILE A 239 17.54 -1.92 7.38
N SER A 240 16.85 -1.93 8.51
CA SER A 240 17.06 -2.91 9.58
C SER A 240 16.63 -4.33 9.19
N ASN A 241 15.62 -4.44 8.31
CA ASN A 241 15.10 -5.72 7.81
C ASN A 241 15.66 -6.11 6.44
N LEU A 242 16.72 -5.43 5.98
CA LEU A 242 17.48 -5.82 4.81
C LEU A 242 18.31 -7.07 5.10
N ASN A 243 17.66 -8.23 5.03
CA ASN A 243 18.38 -9.51 5.00
C ASN A 243 19.21 -9.61 3.71
N GLU A 244 20.16 -10.56 3.65
CA GLU A 244 21.04 -10.81 2.51
C GLU A 244 20.36 -10.94 1.13
N LYS A 245 19.03 -11.11 1.12
CA LYS A 245 18.18 -11.20 -0.07
C LYS A 245 17.57 -9.86 -0.48
N LEU A 246 18.36 -8.79 -0.54
CA LEU A 246 17.89 -7.56 -1.16
C LEU A 246 17.58 -7.85 -2.65
N CYS A 247 16.33 -7.71 -3.03
CA CYS A 247 15.87 -7.83 -4.42
C CYS A 247 15.54 -6.45 -4.98
N VAL A 248 15.47 -6.35 -6.30
CA VAL A 248 15.21 -5.08 -7.00
C VAL A 248 13.93 -4.42 -6.53
N GLY A 249 12.87 -5.18 -6.24
CA GLY A 249 11.61 -4.63 -5.77
C GLY A 249 11.70 -3.97 -4.41
N LYS A 250 12.33 -4.62 -3.44
CA LYS A 250 12.59 -4.00 -2.12
C LYS A 250 13.43 -2.74 -2.26
N THR A 251 14.46 -2.79 -3.11
CA THR A 251 15.27 -1.61 -3.42
C THR A 251 14.43 -0.47 -3.98
N ALA A 252 13.52 -0.76 -4.91
CA ALA A 252 12.64 0.25 -5.50
C ALA A 252 11.71 0.89 -4.45
N ILE A 253 11.11 0.09 -3.56
CA ILE A 253 10.27 0.60 -2.47
C ILE A 253 11.08 1.55 -1.58
N ILE A 254 12.29 1.15 -1.17
CA ILE A 254 13.15 1.95 -0.31
C ILE A 254 13.54 3.27 -0.98
N VAL A 255 14.01 3.21 -2.23
CA VAL A 255 14.44 4.41 -2.99
C VAL A 255 13.27 5.37 -3.19
N ASN A 256 12.09 4.86 -3.55
CA ASN A 256 10.89 5.69 -3.71
C ASN A 256 10.47 6.32 -2.37
N THR A 257 10.48 5.56 -1.28
CA THR A 257 10.15 6.07 0.06
C THR A 257 11.12 7.18 0.48
N TYR A 258 12.42 6.98 0.26
CA TYR A 258 13.43 8.02 0.51
C TYR A 258 13.18 9.27 -0.34
N TYR A 259 12.88 9.11 -1.62
CA TYR A 259 12.58 10.22 -2.52
C TYR A 259 11.36 11.02 -2.05
N PHE A 260 10.28 10.35 -1.63
CA PHE A 260 9.10 11.05 -1.08
C PHE A 260 9.40 11.79 0.22
N ALA A 261 10.12 11.17 1.16
CA ALA A 261 10.54 11.81 2.40
C ALA A 261 11.39 13.06 2.14
N TYR A 262 12.39 12.93 1.28
CA TYR A 262 13.28 14.02 0.91
C TYR A 262 12.56 15.18 0.22
N ASN A 263 11.68 14.87 -0.74
CA ASN A 263 10.87 15.88 -1.42
C ASN A 263 9.95 16.64 -0.46
N MET A 264 9.31 15.92 0.47
CA MET A 264 8.45 16.52 1.47
C MET A 264 9.25 17.45 2.39
N PHE A 265 10.43 17.02 2.80
CA PHE A 265 11.36 17.84 3.58
C PHE A 265 11.77 19.10 2.85
N VAL A 266 12.31 18.99 1.63
CA VAL A 266 12.82 20.14 0.86
C VAL A 266 11.72 21.18 0.60
N LYS A 267 10.53 20.73 0.19
CA LYS A 267 9.40 21.64 -0.09
C LYS A 267 8.90 22.43 1.11
N ASN A 268 9.11 21.89 2.31
CA ASN A 268 8.50 22.44 3.53
C ASN A 268 9.53 22.83 4.59
N ARG A 269 10.81 22.80 4.23
CA ARG A 269 11.95 23.00 5.13
C ARG A 269 11.78 24.20 6.06
N ALA A 270 11.40 25.36 5.52
CA ALA A 270 11.24 26.60 6.27
C ALA A 270 10.12 26.54 7.34
N ASN A 271 9.20 25.59 7.25
CA ASN A 271 8.06 25.44 8.16
C ASN A 271 8.28 24.36 9.23
N LEU A 272 9.41 23.65 9.20
CA LEU A 272 9.67 22.52 10.11
C LEU A 272 10.40 22.99 11.36
N LYS A 273 9.85 22.67 12.54
CA LYS A 273 10.45 23.02 13.84
C LYS A 273 11.74 22.23 14.13
N ASN A 274 11.89 21.05 13.56
CA ASN A 274 13.01 20.12 13.76
C ASN A 274 13.82 19.85 12.48
N GLU A 275 13.98 20.90 11.68
CA GLU A 275 14.66 20.87 10.38
C GLU A 275 16.03 20.18 10.43
N LEU A 276 16.92 20.60 11.32
CA LEU A 276 18.27 20.04 11.44
C LEU A 276 18.26 18.54 11.76
N TYR A 277 17.39 18.12 12.67
CA TYR A 277 17.24 16.70 13.01
C TYR A 277 16.81 15.87 11.80
N ILE A 278 15.81 16.33 11.06
CA ILE A 278 15.31 15.64 9.86
C ILE A 278 16.41 15.57 8.79
N GLU A 279 17.12 16.67 8.57
CA GLU A 279 18.21 16.73 7.60
C GLU A 279 19.32 15.74 7.94
N GLU A 280 19.76 15.67 9.19
CA GLU A 280 20.76 14.71 9.64
C GLU A 280 20.31 13.27 9.48
N ARG A 281 19.04 12.97 9.83
CA ARG A 281 18.45 11.65 9.63
C ARG A 281 18.44 11.25 8.15
N LEU A 282 18.00 12.15 7.26
CA LEU A 282 18.01 11.90 5.81
C LEU A 282 19.43 11.70 5.27
N LYS A 283 20.42 12.44 5.75
CA LYS A 283 21.84 12.24 5.40
C LYS A 283 22.34 10.86 5.86
N HIS A 284 22.00 10.45 7.07
CA HIS A 284 22.39 9.14 7.62
C HIS A 284 21.76 7.99 6.83
N ILE A 285 20.45 8.07 6.56
CA ILE A 285 19.72 7.08 5.76
C ILE A 285 20.32 6.99 4.36
N ARG A 286 20.57 8.13 3.71
CA ARG A 286 21.21 8.19 2.39
C ARG A 286 22.57 7.47 2.40
N HIS A 287 23.38 7.73 3.41
CA HIS A 287 24.70 7.08 3.55
C HIS A 287 24.58 5.55 3.68
N SER A 288 23.63 5.10 4.50
CA SER A 288 23.33 3.68 4.68
C SER A 288 22.84 3.04 3.38
N LEU A 289 21.95 3.70 2.65
CA LEU A 289 21.45 3.25 1.36
C LEU A 289 22.58 3.14 0.33
N ILE A 290 23.44 4.15 0.23
CA ILE A 290 24.61 4.12 -0.67
C ILE A 290 25.51 2.92 -0.34
N LYS A 291 25.84 2.69 0.93
CA LYS A 291 26.67 1.54 1.33
C LYS A 291 26.05 0.20 0.94
N ILE A 292 24.73 0.04 1.19
CA ILE A 292 23.99 -1.18 0.86
C ILE A 292 23.97 -1.40 -0.66
N LEU A 293 23.64 -0.36 -1.36
CA LEU A 293 23.54 -0.38 -2.81
C LEU A 293 24.91 -0.60 -3.47
N VAL A 294 25.98 0.08 -3.07
CA VAL A 294 27.37 -0.11 -3.59
C VAL A 294 27.86 -1.54 -3.36
N ARG A 295 27.58 -2.13 -2.21
CA ARG A 295 27.99 -3.50 -1.90
C ARG A 295 27.38 -4.52 -2.87
N LYS A 296 26.16 -4.28 -3.37
CA LYS A 296 25.43 -5.22 -4.23
C LYS A 296 25.50 -4.91 -5.73
N TYR A 297 25.57 -3.64 -6.12
CA TYR A 297 25.38 -3.20 -7.51
C TYR A 297 26.48 -2.21 -7.96
N ARG A 298 27.76 -2.60 -7.89
CA ARG A 298 28.95 -1.74 -8.03
C ARG A 298 28.93 -0.63 -9.10
N VAL A 299 28.27 -0.80 -10.23
CA VAL A 299 28.27 0.16 -11.34
C VAL A 299 27.00 1.03 -11.35
N PHE A 300 25.87 0.46 -11.04
CA PHE A 300 24.57 1.10 -11.12
C PHE A 300 24.39 2.26 -10.12
N LEU A 301 25.12 2.19 -9.02
CA LEU A 301 24.99 3.11 -7.89
C LEU A 301 25.83 4.35 -8.00
N PHE A 302 26.89 4.30 -8.78
CA PHE A 302 27.61 5.54 -9.12
C PHE A 302 26.66 6.51 -9.84
N ILE A 303 25.81 6.00 -10.73
CA ILE A 303 24.80 6.79 -11.43
C ILE A 303 23.71 7.28 -10.48
N LEU A 304 23.18 6.44 -9.59
CA LEU A 304 22.17 6.82 -8.60
C LEU A 304 22.70 7.81 -7.56
N SER A 305 23.97 7.69 -7.16
CA SER A 305 24.61 8.63 -6.23
C SER A 305 24.75 10.03 -6.84
N LEU A 306 24.95 10.14 -8.15
CA LEU A 306 24.95 11.42 -8.86
C LEU A 306 23.59 12.12 -8.80
N PHE A 307 22.48 11.36 -8.84
CA PHE A 307 21.12 11.91 -8.75
C PHE A 307 20.67 12.19 -7.31
N THR A 308 21.42 11.76 -6.30
CA THR A 308 21.14 12.05 -4.89
C THR A 308 22.00 13.18 -4.32
N LEU A 309 22.83 13.85 -5.15
CA LEU A 309 23.55 15.04 -4.74
C LEU A 309 22.59 16.23 -4.61
N PRO A 310 22.61 16.98 -3.49
CA PRO A 310 21.68 18.09 -3.23
C PRO A 310 21.50 19.09 -4.37
N PRO A 311 22.58 19.60 -5.05
CA PRO A 311 22.41 20.57 -6.14
C PRO A 311 21.67 20.01 -7.36
N LEU A 312 21.82 18.73 -7.65
CA LEU A 312 21.17 18.07 -8.79
C LEU A 312 19.73 17.67 -8.47
N THR A 313 19.46 17.26 -7.24
CA THR A 313 18.10 16.99 -6.76
C THR A 313 17.26 18.27 -6.75
N ASP A 314 17.80 19.41 -6.33
CA ASP A 314 17.07 20.68 -6.33
C ASP A 314 16.71 21.14 -7.76
N PHE A 315 17.64 21.02 -8.71
CA PHE A 315 17.38 21.28 -10.12
C PHE A 315 16.30 20.36 -10.70
N ILE A 316 16.35 19.08 -10.38
CA ILE A 316 15.38 18.08 -10.83
C ILE A 316 14.00 18.31 -10.22
N LEU A 317 13.95 18.67 -8.92
CA LEU A 317 12.72 18.90 -8.18
C LEU A 317 11.95 20.13 -8.65
N ASN A 318 12.65 21.15 -9.13
CA ASN A 318 12.04 22.36 -9.64
C ASN A 318 11.55 22.22 -11.10
N ASN A 319 11.90 21.13 -11.79
CA ASN A 319 11.49 20.88 -13.16
C ASN A 319 10.50 19.71 -13.26
N GLY A 320 9.20 19.98 -13.37
CA GLY A 320 8.13 18.98 -13.41
C GLY A 320 8.23 17.94 -14.53
N PHE A 321 8.87 18.32 -15.65
CA PHE A 321 9.15 17.42 -16.78
C PHE A 321 10.26 16.42 -16.44
N MET A 322 11.31 16.88 -15.75
CA MET A 322 12.42 16.04 -15.30
C MET A 322 12.00 15.04 -14.21
N ARG A 323 11.07 15.42 -13.31
CA ARG A 323 10.54 14.51 -12.28
C ARG A 323 9.96 13.23 -12.87
N ARG A 324 9.11 13.35 -13.89
CA ARG A 324 8.50 12.18 -14.57
C ARG A 324 9.55 11.36 -15.29
N LYS A 325 10.48 11.99 -16.02
CA LYS A 325 11.54 11.25 -16.73
C LYS A 325 12.49 10.52 -15.81
N ILE A 326 12.87 11.08 -14.66
CA ILE A 326 13.78 10.43 -13.72
C ILE A 326 13.11 9.26 -13.03
N PHE A 327 11.83 9.34 -12.70
CA PHE A 327 11.06 8.19 -12.24
C PHE A 327 11.13 7.05 -13.27
N TYR A 328 10.87 7.33 -14.56
CA TYR A 328 10.96 6.35 -15.63
C TYR A 328 12.40 5.86 -15.88
N ILE A 329 13.39 6.72 -15.77
CA ILE A 329 14.81 6.37 -15.90
C ILE A 329 15.23 5.46 -14.75
N ASN A 330 14.84 5.76 -13.51
CA ASN A 330 15.11 4.89 -12.36
C ASN A 330 14.43 3.52 -12.50
N CYS A 331 13.19 3.49 -12.99
CA CYS A 331 12.49 2.24 -13.32
C CYS A 331 13.19 1.47 -14.46
N PHE A 332 13.64 2.15 -15.51
CA PHE A 332 14.34 1.53 -16.65
C PHE A 332 15.69 0.95 -16.23
N PHE A 333 16.47 1.65 -15.42
CA PHE A 333 17.75 1.15 -14.91
C PHE A 333 17.56 0.00 -13.91
N LEU A 334 16.52 0.03 -13.07
CA LEU A 334 16.14 -1.09 -12.23
C LEU A 334 15.77 -2.33 -13.06
N TYR A 335 15.12 -2.14 -14.22
CA TYR A 335 14.80 -3.21 -15.17
C TYR A 335 16.04 -3.81 -15.84
N SER A 336 16.98 -2.95 -16.23
CA SER A 336 18.26 -3.39 -16.82
C SER A 336 19.09 -4.22 -15.83
N ALA A 337 19.07 -3.85 -14.55
CA ALA A 337 19.71 -4.63 -13.48
C ALA A 337 19.03 -5.99 -13.25
N LEU A 338 17.69 -6.05 -13.34
CA LEU A 338 16.92 -7.31 -13.31
C LEU A 338 17.29 -8.24 -14.48
N TRP A 339 17.48 -7.67 -15.65
CA TRP A 339 17.84 -8.44 -16.85
C TRP A 339 19.27 -9.00 -16.73
N ALA A 340 20.19 -8.21 -16.17
CA ALA A 340 21.56 -8.64 -15.87
C ALA A 340 21.61 -9.74 -14.79
N ASP A 341 20.78 -9.66 -13.74
CA ASP A 341 20.65 -10.72 -12.72
C ASP A 341 20.05 -12.01 -13.29
N LYS A 342 19.09 -11.93 -14.22
CA LYS A 342 18.57 -13.11 -14.93
C LYS A 342 19.62 -13.79 -15.80
N LEU A 343 20.46 -13.02 -16.49
CA LEU A 343 21.57 -13.56 -17.27
C LEU A 343 22.64 -14.22 -16.39
N HIS A 344 22.91 -13.67 -15.22
CA HIS A 344 23.88 -14.26 -14.28
C HIS A 344 23.35 -15.56 -13.63
N LEU A 345 22.04 -15.66 -13.38
CA LEU A 345 21.40 -16.88 -12.85
C LEU A 345 21.29 -17.98 -13.92
N SER A 346 21.11 -17.62 -15.19
CA SER A 346 21.09 -18.59 -16.29
C SER A 346 22.49 -19.18 -16.54
N ASN A 347 23.54 -18.38 -16.40
CA ASN A 347 24.93 -18.84 -16.54
C ASN A 347 25.38 -19.72 -15.37
N LYS A 348 24.87 -19.53 -14.15
CA LYS A 348 25.16 -20.41 -13.00
C LYS A 348 24.52 -21.80 -13.11
N LYS A 349 23.39 -21.95 -13.82
CA LYS A 349 22.77 -23.27 -14.05
C LYS A 349 23.56 -24.13 -15.05
N HIS A 350 24.40 -23.54 -15.88
CA HIS A 350 25.26 -24.29 -16.79
C HIS A 350 26.60 -24.75 -16.18
N TYR A 351 26.99 -24.23 -15.01
CA TYR A 351 28.22 -24.64 -14.33
C TYR A 351 28.04 -25.71 -13.24
N CYS A 352 26.81 -26.10 -12.90
CA CYS A 352 26.52 -27.17 -11.94
C CYS A 352 26.12 -28.52 -12.58
N SER A 353 26.32 -28.66 -13.91
CA SER A 353 26.06 -29.92 -14.63
C SER A 353 27.30 -30.35 -15.44
N ARG A 354 28.46 -30.32 -14.82
CA ARG A 354 29.65 -31.04 -15.25
C ARG A 354 30.37 -31.65 -14.04
#